data_1acd4bd8346e8736df3a5f986e883bde
#
_entry.id   1acd4bd8346e8736df3a5f986e883bde
#
_cell.length_a   1.000
_cell.length_b   1.000
_cell.length_c   1.000
_cell.angle_alpha   90.00
_cell.angle_beta   90.00
_cell.angle_gamma   90.00
#
_symmetry.space_group_name_H-M   'P 1'
#
loop_
_entity.id
_entity.type
_entity.pdbx_description
1 polymer ?
#
loop_
_entity_poly.entity_id
_entity_poly.type
_entity_poly.pdbx_seq_one_letter_code
_entity_poly.pdbx_strand_id
1 'polypeptide(L)'
;LSDSGYFARVEVQAKREQAVDHRIPVTIEAEPRKRRSYALGAGYATDTGPRVTAGVVFRRINRRGHQVLLDSRVSQVKQEVSAQYQIPIADVLKDRLVFRSAASREDIDKGEADKYTLGISHNQGWLGAQRRLYTNLSREDYSLSDDDDTVIFLTPGINLSRLKSDDLLFPREGYSWALDVRGASEKVISDMSYLRGEANGNMVFALGKQGRLLLRGQIGGIGTDDIEGVPATERFYAGGDQSVRGYGYQSLGPTEDDQNVGGRYLLVGSVEVDYLFAGNFGAAAFFDAGNADDDLL
;
A
#
# COMPACT_ATOMS: atom_id res chain seq x y z
N LEU A 1 -14.48 14.96 15.93
CA LEU A 1 -13.32 15.86 16.13
C LEU A 1 -12.08 15.08 16.55
N SER A 2 -12.15 14.16 17.51
CA SER A 2 -11.00 13.37 17.99
C SER A 2 -10.28 12.65 16.87
N ASP A 3 -11.02 12.03 15.95
CA ASP A 3 -10.48 11.22 14.87
C ASP A 3 -9.99 12.05 13.66
N SER A 4 -10.26 13.36 13.67
CA SER A 4 -9.89 14.25 12.55
C SER A 4 -8.37 14.38 12.31
N GLY A 5 -7.55 13.99 13.31
CA GLY A 5 -6.10 14.14 13.27
C GLY A 5 -5.60 15.56 13.51
N TYR A 6 -6.49 16.54 13.65
CA TYR A 6 -6.12 17.95 13.90
C TYR A 6 -5.97 18.27 15.38
N PHE A 7 -6.64 17.51 16.27
CA PHE A 7 -6.65 17.72 17.70
C PHE A 7 -5.93 16.60 18.44
N ALA A 8 -5.15 16.97 19.46
CA ALA A 8 -4.50 16.03 20.35
C ALA A 8 -5.47 15.50 21.40
N ARG A 9 -6.34 16.39 21.90
CA ARG A 9 -7.35 16.10 22.90
C ARG A 9 -8.62 16.86 22.58
N VAL A 10 -9.74 16.22 22.78
CA VAL A 10 -11.08 16.83 22.67
C VAL A 10 -11.87 16.38 23.90
N GLU A 11 -12.27 17.35 24.71
CA GLU A 11 -13.14 17.14 25.85
C GLU A 11 -14.49 17.79 25.57
N VAL A 12 -15.56 17.03 25.83
CA VAL A 12 -16.95 17.50 25.69
C VAL A 12 -17.61 17.43 27.05
N GLN A 13 -17.95 18.59 27.61
CA GLN A 13 -18.59 18.71 28.93
C GLN A 13 -19.98 19.28 28.78
N ALA A 14 -21.00 18.52 29.15
CA ALA A 14 -22.39 18.99 29.23
C ALA A 14 -22.63 19.54 30.66
N LYS A 15 -22.76 20.84 30.79
CA LYS A 15 -23.00 21.52 32.09
C LYS A 15 -24.48 21.47 32.46
N ARG A 16 -24.94 20.29 32.92
CA ARG A 16 -26.35 20.06 33.27
C ARG A 16 -26.87 21.01 34.35
N GLU A 17 -26.02 21.44 35.27
CA GLU A 17 -26.37 22.38 36.36
C GLU A 17 -26.68 23.79 35.84
N GLN A 18 -26.28 24.12 34.62
CA GLN A 18 -26.51 25.41 33.97
C GLN A 18 -27.62 25.35 32.93
N ALA A 19 -28.51 24.38 33.03
CA ALA A 19 -29.63 24.23 32.11
C ALA A 19 -30.62 25.38 32.26
N VAL A 20 -30.95 26.06 31.16
CA VAL A 20 -31.97 27.12 31.08
C VAL A 20 -32.88 26.79 29.90
N ASP A 21 -34.20 26.93 30.12
CA ASP A 21 -35.23 26.69 29.08
C ASP A 21 -35.09 25.36 28.32
N HIS A 22 -34.85 24.28 29.05
CA HIS A 22 -34.63 22.92 28.50
C HIS A 22 -33.41 22.81 27.58
N ARG A 23 -32.47 23.75 27.64
CA ARG A 23 -31.18 23.74 26.90
C ARG A 23 -30.04 23.56 27.88
N ILE A 24 -29.14 22.61 27.57
CA ILE A 24 -27.93 22.37 28.35
C ILE A 24 -26.75 22.95 27.57
N PRO A 25 -25.97 23.87 28.14
CA PRO A 25 -24.76 24.37 27.50
C PRO A 25 -23.72 23.26 27.43
N VAL A 26 -23.13 23.08 26.24
CA VAL A 26 -22.05 22.13 25.98
C VAL A 26 -20.78 22.93 25.71
N THR A 27 -19.75 22.68 26.53
CA THR A 27 -18.41 23.23 26.32
C THR A 27 -17.57 22.19 25.64
N ILE A 28 -16.93 22.57 24.54
CA ILE A 28 -15.97 21.71 23.81
C ILE A 28 -14.59 22.36 23.96
N GLU A 29 -13.70 21.67 24.65
CA GLU A 29 -12.29 22.05 24.77
C GLU A 29 -11.48 21.18 23.79
N ALA A 30 -10.78 21.80 22.86
CA ALA A 30 -10.03 21.11 21.82
C ALA A 30 -8.59 21.64 21.78
N GLU A 31 -7.65 20.76 22.07
CA GLU A 31 -6.21 21.05 22.01
C GLU A 31 -5.68 20.68 20.62
N PRO A 32 -5.13 21.63 19.84
CA PRO A 32 -4.63 21.34 18.50
C PRO A 32 -3.36 20.51 18.57
N ARG A 33 -3.23 19.53 17.65
CA ARG A 33 -1.97 18.80 17.45
C ARG A 33 -0.88 19.72 16.88
N LYS A 34 0.37 19.37 17.14
CA LYS A 34 1.53 20.01 16.53
C LYS A 34 1.37 19.99 15.01
N ARG A 35 1.67 21.11 14.35
CA ARG A 35 1.50 21.27 12.90
C ARG A 35 2.36 20.30 12.08
N ARG A 36 3.51 19.89 12.61
CA ARG A 36 4.45 18.97 11.95
C ARG A 36 4.59 17.70 12.76
N SER A 37 4.71 16.59 12.07
CA SER A 37 5.06 15.27 12.62
C SER A 37 6.19 14.72 11.81
N TYR A 38 7.17 14.15 12.48
CA TYR A 38 8.31 13.48 11.89
C TYR A 38 8.23 12.01 12.27
N ALA A 39 8.53 11.14 11.33
CA ALA A 39 8.66 9.71 11.53
C ALA A 39 10.00 9.27 10.98
N LEU A 40 10.75 8.50 11.75
CA LEU A 40 11.97 7.86 11.32
C LEU A 40 11.87 6.38 11.67
N GLY A 41 12.30 5.52 10.79
CA GLY A 41 12.31 4.09 10.99
C GLY A 41 13.56 3.47 10.39
N ALA A 42 14.07 2.43 11.03
CA ALA A 42 15.11 1.58 10.51
C ALA A 42 14.70 0.13 10.73
N GLY A 43 15.05 -0.75 9.80
CA GLY A 43 14.71 -2.16 9.88
C GLY A 43 15.62 -2.98 9.00
N TYR A 44 15.51 -4.27 9.14
CA TYR A 44 16.23 -5.26 8.33
C TYR A 44 15.23 -6.37 7.96
N ALA A 45 15.30 -6.82 6.73
CA ALA A 45 14.58 -8.00 6.25
C ALA A 45 15.57 -8.90 5.51
N THR A 46 15.31 -10.20 5.51
CA THR A 46 16.25 -11.19 4.95
C THR A 46 16.32 -11.16 3.43
N ASP A 47 15.24 -10.72 2.80
CA ASP A 47 15.08 -10.63 1.35
C ASP A 47 15.49 -9.27 0.75
N THR A 48 15.26 -8.17 1.48
CA THR A 48 15.48 -6.81 0.98
C THR A 48 16.58 -6.04 1.73
N GLY A 49 17.22 -6.70 2.70
CA GLY A 49 18.33 -6.15 3.48
C GLY A 49 17.95 -5.00 4.42
N PRO A 50 18.89 -4.13 4.77
CA PRO A 50 18.64 -2.98 5.61
C PRO A 50 17.74 -1.97 4.91
N ARG A 51 16.82 -1.37 5.68
CA ARG A 51 15.93 -0.31 5.19
C ARG A 51 15.86 0.85 6.15
N VAL A 52 15.73 2.04 5.60
CA VAL A 52 15.51 3.29 6.34
C VAL A 52 14.28 3.98 5.77
N THR A 53 13.46 4.51 6.65
CA THR A 53 12.29 5.31 6.25
C THR A 53 12.32 6.65 6.96
N ALA A 54 11.95 7.72 6.26
CA ALA A 54 11.79 9.04 6.82
C ALA A 54 10.48 9.65 6.31
N GLY A 55 9.70 10.23 7.23
CA GLY A 55 8.44 10.86 6.86
C GLY A 55 8.25 12.20 7.58
N VAL A 56 7.64 13.15 6.88
CA VAL A 56 7.24 14.45 7.43
C VAL A 56 5.80 14.73 7.03
N VAL A 57 4.95 15.00 8.02
CA VAL A 57 3.56 15.37 7.80
C VAL A 57 3.32 16.79 8.28
N PHE A 58 2.92 17.66 7.37
CA PHE A 58 2.38 18.99 7.66
C PHE A 58 0.86 18.87 7.76
N ARG A 59 0.34 18.73 8.99
CA ARG A 59 -1.08 18.40 9.24
C ARG A 59 -2.06 19.52 8.88
N ARG A 60 -1.62 20.75 8.81
CA ARG A 60 -2.45 21.90 8.47
C ARG A 60 -1.61 23.00 7.86
N ILE A 61 -1.66 23.12 6.53
CA ILE A 61 -0.96 24.16 5.78
C ILE A 61 -1.79 25.44 5.76
N ASN A 62 -3.12 25.30 5.68
CA ASN A 62 -4.04 26.43 5.59
C ASN A 62 -5.27 26.24 6.50
N ARG A 63 -6.17 27.24 6.50
CA ARG A 63 -7.41 27.21 7.29
C ARG A 63 -8.41 26.17 6.82
N ARG A 64 -8.28 25.66 5.58
CA ARG A 64 -9.15 24.62 5.01
C ARG A 64 -8.69 23.20 5.38
N GLY A 65 -7.62 23.07 6.17
CA GLY A 65 -7.13 21.75 6.64
C GLY A 65 -6.35 20.95 5.61
N HIS A 66 -5.79 21.57 4.58
CA HIS A 66 -4.94 20.88 3.63
C HIS A 66 -3.68 20.36 4.31
N GLN A 67 -3.18 19.22 3.85
CA GLN A 67 -2.00 18.54 4.40
C GLN A 67 -0.95 18.31 3.30
N VAL A 68 0.33 18.28 3.71
CA VAL A 68 1.42 17.78 2.87
C VAL A 68 2.10 16.63 3.61
N LEU A 69 2.35 15.56 2.89
CA LEU A 69 3.11 14.42 3.34
C LEU A 69 4.32 14.28 2.44
N LEU A 70 5.48 14.11 3.05
CA LEU A 70 6.73 13.79 2.37
C LEU A 70 7.23 12.49 2.96
N ASP A 71 7.51 11.51 2.13
CA ASP A 71 7.97 10.19 2.55
C ASP A 71 9.17 9.79 1.72
N SER A 72 10.15 9.17 2.37
CA SER A 72 11.30 8.52 1.75
C SER A 72 11.48 7.14 2.33
N ARG A 73 11.74 6.19 1.46
CA ARG A 73 12.06 4.80 1.80
C ARG A 73 13.28 4.39 0.99
N VAL A 74 14.27 3.85 1.66
CA VAL A 74 15.51 3.38 1.05
C VAL A 74 15.81 1.99 1.58
N SER A 75 15.95 1.02 0.69
CA SER A 75 16.46 -0.32 0.93
C SER A 75 17.49 -0.69 -0.13
N GLN A 76 18.04 -1.89 -0.07
CA GLN A 76 18.97 -2.36 -1.10
C GLN A 76 18.30 -2.56 -2.46
N VAL A 77 17.04 -3.01 -2.45
CA VAL A 77 16.28 -3.36 -3.67
C VAL A 77 15.32 -2.27 -4.14
N LYS A 78 14.99 -1.29 -3.27
CA LYS A 78 14.06 -0.23 -3.64
C LYS A 78 14.35 1.07 -2.91
N GLN A 79 14.40 2.16 -3.67
CA GLN A 79 14.51 3.52 -3.19
C GLN A 79 13.29 4.31 -3.69
N GLU A 80 12.60 5.00 -2.81
CA GLU A 80 11.42 5.80 -3.17
C GLU A 80 11.41 7.10 -2.39
N VAL A 81 11.11 8.20 -3.08
CA VAL A 81 10.77 9.49 -2.49
C VAL A 81 9.41 9.91 -3.04
N SER A 82 8.50 10.33 -2.17
CA SER A 82 7.19 10.81 -2.59
C SER A 82 6.72 12.04 -1.83
N ALA A 83 5.94 12.87 -2.51
CA ALA A 83 5.24 14.02 -1.95
C ALA A 83 3.76 13.92 -2.27
N GLN A 84 2.92 14.21 -1.28
CA GLN A 84 1.47 14.21 -1.43
C GLN A 84 0.88 15.51 -0.89
N TYR A 85 0.00 16.12 -1.67
CA TYR A 85 -0.84 17.24 -1.24
C TYR A 85 -2.28 16.77 -1.12
N GLN A 86 -2.84 16.81 0.09
CA GLN A 86 -4.17 16.29 0.40
C GLN A 86 -5.14 17.43 0.70
N ILE A 87 -6.30 17.40 0.05
CA ILE A 87 -7.39 18.34 0.21
C ILE A 87 -8.59 17.57 0.75
N PRO A 88 -9.02 17.79 2.01
CA PRO A 88 -10.28 17.25 2.51
C PRO A 88 -11.46 17.87 1.76
N ILE A 89 -12.44 17.05 1.35
CA ILE A 89 -13.62 17.52 0.61
C ILE A 89 -14.84 17.60 1.55
N ALA A 90 -15.62 16.55 1.65
CA ALA A 90 -16.84 16.54 2.44
C ALA A 90 -16.65 16.00 3.86
N ASP A 91 -16.01 14.86 4.00
CA ASP A 91 -15.64 14.25 5.29
C ASP A 91 -14.12 14.26 5.43
N VAL A 92 -13.63 15.07 6.36
CA VAL A 92 -12.19 15.23 6.63
C VAL A 92 -11.47 13.91 6.90
N LEU A 93 -12.19 12.91 7.38
CA LEU A 93 -11.64 11.59 7.71
C LEU A 93 -11.62 10.63 6.52
N LYS A 94 -12.63 10.72 5.66
CA LYS A 94 -12.95 9.66 4.69
C LYS A 94 -12.96 10.14 3.25
N ASP A 95 -12.92 11.47 3.01
CA ASP A 95 -13.10 12.03 1.67
C ASP A 95 -12.02 13.05 1.36
N ARG A 96 -11.07 12.68 0.47
CA ARG A 96 -9.90 13.49 0.16
C ARG A 96 -9.55 13.42 -1.32
N LEU A 97 -9.24 14.57 -1.88
CA LEU A 97 -8.52 14.67 -3.15
C LEU A 97 -7.02 14.73 -2.84
N VAL A 98 -6.24 13.90 -3.52
CA VAL A 98 -4.79 13.79 -3.31
C VAL A 98 -4.06 13.98 -4.62
N PHE A 99 -3.09 14.90 -4.63
CA PHE A 99 -2.09 15.03 -5.68
C PHE A 99 -0.81 14.38 -5.17
N ARG A 100 -0.21 13.52 -5.97
CA ARG A 100 1.02 12.79 -5.63
C ARG A 100 2.07 13.02 -6.71
N SER A 101 3.32 13.22 -6.27
CA SER A 101 4.51 13.02 -7.09
C SER A 101 5.41 11.99 -6.42
N ALA A 102 6.02 11.12 -7.20
CA ALA A 102 6.95 10.13 -6.69
C ALA A 102 8.07 9.87 -7.70
N ALA A 103 9.24 9.55 -7.18
CA ALA A 103 10.36 9.00 -7.92
C ALA A 103 10.82 7.74 -7.19
N SER A 104 11.01 6.66 -7.92
CA SER A 104 11.52 5.40 -7.36
C SER A 104 12.54 4.78 -8.30
N ARG A 105 13.52 4.11 -7.68
CA ARG A 105 14.42 3.17 -8.33
C ARG A 105 14.20 1.81 -7.69
N GLU A 106 14.06 0.79 -8.48
CA GLU A 106 13.84 -0.59 -8.03
C GLU A 106 14.76 -1.53 -8.79
N ASP A 107 15.50 -2.35 -8.03
CA ASP A 107 16.30 -3.44 -8.59
C ASP A 107 15.39 -4.64 -8.81
N ILE A 108 15.26 -5.09 -10.03
CA ILE A 108 14.43 -6.21 -10.46
C ILE A 108 15.37 -7.32 -10.92
N ASP A 109 15.67 -8.27 -10.02
CA ASP A 109 16.68 -9.33 -10.23
C ASP A 109 18.02 -8.75 -10.71
N LYS A 110 18.37 -8.84 -12.00
CA LYS A 110 19.59 -8.29 -12.59
C LYS A 110 19.36 -6.98 -13.36
N GLY A 111 18.14 -6.43 -13.31
CA GLY A 111 17.76 -5.20 -13.99
C GLY A 111 17.46 -4.07 -13.01
N GLU A 112 17.31 -2.87 -13.55
CA GLU A 112 16.93 -1.67 -12.81
C GLU A 112 15.72 -1.01 -13.46
N ALA A 113 14.85 -0.41 -12.66
CA ALA A 113 13.75 0.41 -13.14
C ALA A 113 13.70 1.75 -12.39
N ASP A 114 13.85 2.85 -13.14
CA ASP A 114 13.65 4.21 -12.65
C ASP A 114 12.25 4.70 -13.05
N LYS A 115 11.39 4.98 -12.07
CA LYS A 115 10.01 5.38 -12.33
C LYS A 115 9.69 6.74 -11.72
N TYR A 116 9.14 7.62 -12.54
CA TYR A 116 8.63 8.93 -12.14
C TYR A 116 7.12 8.96 -12.31
N THR A 117 6.39 9.36 -11.28
CA THR A 117 4.92 9.34 -11.29
C THR A 117 4.34 10.67 -10.84
N LEU A 118 3.37 11.18 -11.59
CA LEU A 118 2.46 12.24 -11.19
C LEU A 118 1.05 11.68 -11.14
N GLY A 119 0.37 11.84 -10.02
CA GLY A 119 -0.94 11.24 -9.82
C GLY A 119 -1.95 12.17 -9.17
N ILE A 120 -3.21 11.93 -9.49
CA ILE A 120 -4.37 12.49 -8.81
C ILE A 120 -5.24 11.34 -8.34
N SER A 121 -5.77 11.42 -7.12
CA SER A 121 -6.72 10.43 -6.63
C SER A 121 -7.80 11.03 -5.75
N HIS A 122 -8.99 10.43 -5.80
CA HIS A 122 -10.10 10.68 -4.91
C HIS A 122 -10.26 9.47 -3.99
N ASN A 123 -9.98 9.67 -2.70
CA ASN A 123 -10.07 8.64 -1.67
C ASN A 123 -11.35 8.88 -0.86
N GLN A 124 -12.23 7.89 -0.80
CA GLN A 124 -13.52 7.98 -0.13
C GLN A 124 -13.87 6.71 0.64
N GLY A 125 -14.43 6.86 1.84
CA GLY A 125 -15.08 5.76 2.54
C GLY A 125 -16.36 5.34 1.79
N TRP A 126 -16.51 4.05 1.47
CA TRP A 126 -17.62 3.52 0.69
C TRP A 126 -18.05 2.14 1.19
N LEU A 127 -19.28 2.00 1.66
CA LEU A 127 -19.84 0.71 2.15
C LEU A 127 -18.96 -0.01 3.19
N GLY A 128 -18.31 0.74 4.07
CA GLY A 128 -17.40 0.18 5.08
C GLY A 128 -16.01 -0.24 4.58
N ALA A 129 -15.69 0.06 3.33
CA ALA A 129 -14.39 -0.07 2.69
C ALA A 129 -13.83 1.32 2.37
N GLN A 130 -12.58 1.38 1.92
CA GLN A 130 -11.95 2.55 1.32
C GLN A 130 -11.96 2.37 -0.20
N ARG A 131 -12.44 3.38 -0.92
CA ARG A 131 -12.38 3.45 -2.37
C ARG A 131 -11.40 4.55 -2.77
N ARG A 132 -10.47 4.23 -3.65
CA ARG A 132 -9.58 5.18 -4.30
C ARG A 132 -9.76 5.09 -5.81
N LEU A 133 -10.31 6.14 -6.41
CA LEU A 133 -10.26 6.36 -7.85
C LEU A 133 -9.01 7.19 -8.13
N TYR A 134 -8.21 6.78 -9.10
CA TYR A 134 -6.95 7.47 -9.38
C TYR A 134 -6.60 7.47 -10.87
N THR A 135 -5.71 8.38 -11.23
CA THR A 135 -5.05 8.40 -12.52
C THR A 135 -3.60 8.80 -12.27
N ASN A 136 -2.67 8.01 -12.78
CA ASN A 136 -1.24 8.27 -12.72
C ASN A 136 -0.71 8.46 -14.13
N LEU A 137 0.12 9.48 -14.33
CA LEU A 137 1.01 9.62 -15.47
C LEU A 137 2.39 9.20 -15.01
N SER A 138 2.95 8.18 -15.62
CA SER A 138 4.26 7.63 -15.27
C SER A 138 5.18 7.64 -16.49
N ARG A 139 6.45 7.89 -16.20
CA ARG A 139 7.58 7.58 -17.09
C ARG A 139 8.43 6.56 -16.37
N GLU A 140 8.79 5.49 -17.04
CA GLU A 140 9.63 4.42 -16.54
C GLU A 140 10.76 4.17 -17.52
N ASP A 141 11.99 4.30 -17.03
CA ASP A 141 13.21 3.92 -17.73
C ASP A 141 13.68 2.62 -17.09
N TYR A 142 13.66 1.50 -17.80
CA TYR A 142 14.03 0.18 -17.26
C TYR A 142 14.97 -0.56 -18.18
N SER A 143 15.82 -1.39 -17.57
CA SER A 143 16.66 -2.34 -18.28
C SER A 143 16.29 -3.76 -17.81
N LEU A 144 15.93 -4.62 -18.75
CA LEU A 144 15.67 -6.04 -18.54
C LEU A 144 16.41 -6.82 -19.62
N SER A 145 17.20 -7.82 -19.21
CA SER A 145 18.08 -8.55 -20.12
C SER A 145 19.07 -7.59 -20.83
N ASP A 146 19.17 -7.63 -22.12
CA ASP A 146 20.04 -6.76 -22.93
C ASP A 146 19.33 -5.51 -23.48
N ASP A 147 18.03 -5.31 -23.16
CA ASP A 147 17.23 -4.21 -23.67
C ASP A 147 17.01 -3.11 -22.63
N ASP A 148 17.35 -1.87 -23.03
CA ASP A 148 17.02 -0.65 -22.32
C ASP A 148 15.80 0.00 -22.99
N ASP A 149 14.74 0.25 -22.25
CA ASP A 149 13.54 0.89 -22.78
C ASP A 149 13.04 2.03 -21.90
N THR A 150 12.34 2.97 -22.52
CA THR A 150 11.70 4.11 -21.87
C THR A 150 10.24 4.16 -22.30
N VAL A 151 9.34 4.05 -21.33
CA VAL A 151 7.90 4.05 -21.58
C VAL A 151 7.19 5.16 -20.81
N ILE A 152 6.22 5.79 -21.45
CA ILE A 152 5.31 6.76 -20.84
C ILE A 152 3.90 6.17 -20.87
N PHE A 153 3.21 6.21 -19.74
CA PHE A 153 1.87 5.65 -19.67
C PHE A 153 0.97 6.37 -18.66
N LEU A 154 -0.31 6.49 -19.06
CA LEU A 154 -1.39 7.02 -18.24
C LEU A 154 -2.25 5.87 -17.76
N THR A 155 -2.30 5.67 -16.42
CA THR A 155 -3.04 4.57 -15.78
C THR A 155 -4.18 5.09 -14.93
N PRO A 156 -5.40 5.25 -15.48
CA PRO A 156 -6.59 5.29 -14.65
C PRO A 156 -6.79 3.96 -13.93
N GLY A 157 -7.30 4.03 -12.69
CA GLY A 157 -7.55 2.85 -11.90
C GLY A 157 -8.49 3.07 -10.73
N ILE A 158 -8.94 1.96 -10.17
CA ILE A 158 -9.74 1.89 -8.97
C ILE A 158 -9.09 0.91 -7.98
N ASN A 159 -8.97 1.35 -6.73
CA ASN A 159 -8.58 0.50 -5.63
C ASN A 159 -9.70 0.47 -4.59
N LEU A 160 -10.07 -0.74 -4.17
CA LEU A 160 -11.00 -0.99 -3.08
C LEU A 160 -10.25 -1.75 -1.99
N SER A 161 -10.34 -1.29 -0.75
CA SER A 161 -9.65 -1.99 0.35
C SER A 161 -10.44 -1.90 1.66
N ARG A 162 -10.29 -2.91 2.50
CA ARG A 162 -10.88 -2.94 3.83
C ARG A 162 -9.95 -3.62 4.80
N LEU A 163 -9.83 -3.02 5.99
CA LEU A 163 -9.16 -3.61 7.14
C LEU A 163 -10.14 -3.63 8.30
N LYS A 164 -10.28 -4.79 8.93
CA LYS A 164 -11.00 -4.95 10.19
C LYS A 164 -10.15 -5.83 11.10
N SER A 165 -9.81 -5.35 12.28
CA SER A 165 -8.97 -6.04 13.24
C SER A 165 -9.36 -5.68 14.67
N ASP A 166 -9.19 -6.59 15.59
CA ASP A 166 -9.30 -6.36 17.04
C ASP A 166 -8.13 -5.52 17.58
N ASP A 167 -6.93 -5.69 17.05
CA ASP A 167 -5.73 -4.91 17.35
C ASP A 167 -4.94 -4.63 16.07
N LEU A 168 -4.33 -3.44 15.98
CA LEU A 168 -3.58 -3.04 14.78
C LEU A 168 -2.12 -3.50 14.79
N LEU A 169 -1.54 -3.73 15.97
CA LEU A 169 -0.13 -4.11 16.12
C LEU A 169 0.02 -5.62 16.22
N PHE A 170 -0.86 -6.26 16.97
CA PHE A 170 -0.84 -7.71 17.17
C PHE A 170 -2.25 -8.30 17.06
N PRO A 171 -2.81 -8.37 15.85
CA PRO A 171 -4.15 -8.87 15.62
C PRO A 171 -4.26 -10.33 16.04
N ARG A 172 -5.36 -10.66 16.70
CA ARG A 172 -5.75 -12.03 17.00
C ARG A 172 -6.91 -12.50 16.15
N GLU A 173 -7.77 -11.57 15.78
CA GLU A 173 -8.89 -11.80 14.88
C GLU A 173 -9.04 -10.61 13.96
N GLY A 174 -9.13 -10.89 12.67
CA GLY A 174 -9.32 -9.84 11.69
C GLY A 174 -9.10 -10.30 10.26
N TYR A 175 -9.33 -9.36 9.37
CA TYR A 175 -9.04 -9.54 7.96
C TYR A 175 -8.67 -8.21 7.30
N SER A 176 -7.89 -8.31 6.26
CA SER A 176 -7.71 -7.23 5.29
C SER A 176 -7.82 -7.79 3.88
N TRP A 177 -8.32 -6.98 2.97
CA TRP A 177 -8.28 -7.27 1.56
C TRP A 177 -8.12 -5.98 0.76
N ALA A 178 -7.53 -6.08 -0.40
CA ALA A 178 -7.47 -5.02 -1.40
C ALA A 178 -7.66 -5.62 -2.79
N LEU A 179 -8.39 -4.87 -3.62
CA LEU A 179 -8.56 -5.10 -5.04
C LEU A 179 -8.11 -3.86 -5.78
N ASP A 180 -7.23 -4.00 -6.75
CA ASP A 180 -6.78 -2.94 -7.63
C ASP A 180 -7.01 -3.34 -9.08
N VAL A 181 -7.65 -2.44 -9.85
CA VAL A 181 -7.82 -2.60 -11.29
C VAL A 181 -7.37 -1.31 -11.94
N ARG A 182 -6.43 -1.43 -12.88
CA ARG A 182 -5.87 -0.30 -13.63
C ARG A 182 -5.49 -0.72 -15.04
N GLY A 183 -5.35 0.25 -15.92
CA GLY A 183 -4.92 -0.04 -17.28
C GLY A 183 -4.40 1.19 -18.00
N ALA A 184 -3.73 0.96 -19.11
CA ALA A 184 -3.23 1.97 -20.03
C ALA A 184 -3.71 1.67 -21.44
N SER A 185 -3.69 2.67 -22.32
CA SER A 185 -4.08 2.50 -23.72
C SER A 185 -3.26 3.41 -24.63
N GLU A 186 -2.66 2.84 -25.67
CA GLU A 186 -1.95 3.57 -26.74
C GLU A 186 -2.82 4.63 -27.43
N LYS A 187 -4.15 4.47 -27.37
CA LYS A 187 -5.09 5.47 -27.89
C LYS A 187 -5.13 6.75 -27.07
N VAL A 188 -4.51 6.76 -25.85
CA VAL A 188 -4.57 7.87 -24.88
C VAL A 188 -3.22 8.02 -24.18
N ILE A 189 -2.25 8.73 -24.69
CA ILE A 189 -0.99 9.10 -24.01
C ILE A 189 -0.31 7.89 -23.33
N SER A 190 -0.19 6.77 -24.00
CA SER A 190 0.55 5.61 -23.47
C SER A 190 1.24 4.89 -24.61
N ASP A 191 2.42 4.38 -24.36
CA ASP A 191 3.21 3.67 -25.37
C ASP A 191 2.75 2.20 -25.52
N MET A 192 1.88 1.72 -24.59
CA MET A 192 1.33 0.35 -24.62
C MET A 192 -0.13 0.31 -24.17
N SER A 193 -0.78 -0.83 -24.44
CA SER A 193 -2.15 -1.12 -23.99
C SER A 193 -2.17 -2.34 -23.08
N TYR A 194 -2.68 -2.18 -21.86
CA TYR A 194 -2.91 -3.30 -20.92
C TYR A 194 -4.03 -3.02 -19.95
N LEU A 195 -4.61 -4.09 -19.39
CA LEU A 195 -5.50 -4.06 -18.24
C LEU A 195 -4.95 -4.97 -17.16
N ARG A 196 -4.63 -4.44 -15.98
CA ARG A 196 -4.09 -5.18 -14.85
C ARG A 196 -5.08 -5.24 -13.71
N GLY A 197 -5.34 -6.43 -13.21
CA GLY A 197 -6.13 -6.68 -12.00
C GLY A 197 -5.32 -7.42 -10.97
N GLU A 198 -5.46 -7.03 -9.69
CA GLU A 198 -4.80 -7.67 -8.58
C GLU A 198 -5.70 -7.69 -7.36
N ALA A 199 -5.77 -8.83 -6.67
CA ALA A 199 -6.42 -8.95 -5.38
C ALA A 199 -5.47 -9.57 -4.38
N ASN A 200 -5.44 -9.01 -3.17
CA ASN A 200 -4.71 -9.59 -2.05
C ASN A 200 -5.60 -9.63 -0.80
N GLY A 201 -5.33 -10.59 0.06
CA GLY A 201 -6.10 -10.78 1.28
C GLY A 201 -5.28 -11.43 2.38
N ASN A 202 -5.56 -11.00 3.62
CA ASN A 202 -5.01 -11.60 4.82
C ASN A 202 -6.14 -11.83 5.80
N MET A 203 -6.09 -12.96 6.51
CA MET A 203 -7.03 -13.31 7.56
C MET A 203 -6.26 -13.83 8.78
N VAL A 204 -6.71 -13.46 9.96
CA VAL A 204 -6.15 -13.93 11.22
C VAL A 204 -7.28 -14.47 12.07
N PHE A 205 -7.09 -15.69 12.57
CA PHE A 205 -8.04 -16.39 13.44
C PHE A 205 -7.35 -16.74 14.75
N ALA A 206 -8.00 -16.47 15.89
CA ALA A 206 -7.51 -16.91 17.18
C ALA A 206 -7.60 -18.43 17.33
N LEU A 207 -6.53 -19.10 17.70
CA LEU A 207 -6.47 -20.50 18.09
C LEU A 207 -6.30 -20.59 19.62
N GLY A 208 -7.41 -20.62 20.33
CA GLY A 208 -7.42 -20.56 21.78
C GLY A 208 -6.89 -19.22 22.32
N LYS A 209 -6.15 -19.24 23.44
CA LYS A 209 -5.65 -18.01 24.09
C LYS A 209 -4.28 -17.56 23.57
N GLN A 210 -3.49 -18.45 23.04
CA GLN A 210 -2.05 -18.24 22.75
C GLN A 210 -1.68 -18.47 21.29
N GLY A 211 -2.54 -19.13 20.52
CA GLY A 211 -2.27 -19.43 19.11
C GLY A 211 -3.04 -18.52 18.15
N ARG A 212 -2.54 -18.42 16.91
CA ARG A 212 -3.21 -17.79 15.78
C ARG A 212 -2.99 -18.63 14.53
N LEU A 213 -3.99 -18.61 13.63
CA LEU A 213 -3.87 -19.06 12.25
C LEU A 213 -3.89 -17.81 11.35
N LEU A 214 -2.88 -17.67 10.55
CA LEU A 214 -2.76 -16.60 9.57
C LEU A 214 -2.88 -17.21 8.17
N LEU A 215 -3.74 -16.63 7.35
CA LEU A 215 -3.91 -16.97 5.94
C LEU A 215 -3.60 -15.74 5.11
N ARG A 216 -2.83 -15.91 4.03
CA ARG A 216 -2.51 -14.86 3.08
C ARG A 216 -2.70 -15.38 1.67
N GLY A 217 -3.25 -14.56 0.78
CA GLY A 217 -3.40 -14.89 -0.63
C GLY A 217 -3.21 -13.68 -1.51
N GLN A 218 -2.63 -13.90 -2.69
CA GLN A 218 -2.47 -12.91 -3.75
C GLN A 218 -2.81 -13.58 -5.07
N ILE A 219 -3.58 -12.87 -5.90
CA ILE A 219 -3.91 -13.27 -7.26
C ILE A 219 -3.88 -12.04 -8.16
N GLY A 220 -3.33 -12.18 -9.35
CA GLY A 220 -3.25 -11.10 -10.31
C GLY A 220 -3.26 -11.60 -11.75
N GLY A 221 -3.59 -10.68 -12.66
CA GLY A 221 -3.54 -10.93 -14.08
C GLY A 221 -3.44 -9.67 -14.91
N ILE A 222 -2.75 -9.77 -16.05
CA ILE A 222 -2.58 -8.70 -17.04
C ILE A 222 -3.17 -9.19 -18.36
N GLY A 223 -4.18 -8.46 -18.85
CA GLY A 223 -4.71 -8.61 -20.21
C GLY A 223 -3.97 -7.66 -21.14
N THR A 224 -3.15 -8.21 -22.03
CA THR A 224 -2.41 -7.48 -23.07
C THR A 224 -2.13 -8.41 -24.23
N ASP A 225 -1.96 -7.87 -25.43
CA ASP A 225 -1.51 -8.63 -26.60
C ASP A 225 0.01 -8.82 -26.58
N ASP A 226 0.74 -7.92 -25.91
CA ASP A 226 2.19 -7.90 -25.79
C ASP A 226 2.61 -7.69 -24.33
N ILE A 227 3.15 -8.73 -23.68
CA ILE A 227 3.59 -8.67 -22.28
C ILE A 227 4.97 -7.99 -22.18
N GLU A 228 5.82 -8.14 -23.19
CA GLU A 228 7.16 -7.55 -23.20
C GLU A 228 7.09 -6.01 -23.28
N GLY A 229 6.10 -5.45 -23.97
CA GLY A 229 5.81 -4.02 -23.98
C GLY A 229 5.22 -3.47 -22.68
N VAL A 230 4.80 -4.32 -21.73
CA VAL A 230 4.32 -3.85 -20.41
C VAL A 230 5.53 -3.51 -19.52
N PRO A 231 5.58 -2.31 -18.89
CA PRO A 231 6.68 -1.92 -18.03
C PRO A 231 6.99 -2.95 -16.94
N ALA A 232 8.27 -3.14 -16.62
CA ALA A 232 8.72 -4.11 -15.64
C ALA A 232 8.00 -3.96 -14.29
N THR A 233 7.79 -2.73 -13.81
CA THR A 233 7.10 -2.48 -12.53
C THR A 233 5.60 -2.77 -12.56
N GLU A 234 5.01 -3.00 -13.73
CA GLU A 234 3.60 -3.37 -13.89
C GLU A 234 3.41 -4.88 -14.05
N ARG A 235 4.46 -5.65 -14.35
CA ARG A 235 4.41 -7.12 -14.41
C ARG A 235 4.32 -7.71 -13.01
N PHE A 236 4.03 -9.01 -12.92
CA PHE A 236 3.95 -9.71 -11.65
C PHE A 236 5.21 -10.51 -11.36
N TYR A 237 5.61 -10.47 -10.09
CA TYR A 237 6.74 -11.23 -9.54
C TYR A 237 6.30 -11.91 -8.24
N ALA A 238 6.90 -13.07 -7.94
CA ALA A 238 6.74 -13.73 -6.67
C ALA A 238 8.11 -13.97 -6.00
N GLY A 239 8.10 -14.39 -4.74
CA GLY A 239 9.30 -14.55 -3.91
C GLY A 239 9.51 -13.38 -2.93
N GLY A 240 10.20 -13.68 -1.84
CA GLY A 240 10.44 -12.77 -0.72
C GLY A 240 9.52 -12.97 0.47
N ASP A 241 9.83 -12.30 1.58
CA ASP A 241 9.18 -12.46 2.89
C ASP A 241 7.66 -12.16 2.87
N GLN A 242 7.22 -11.31 1.95
CA GLN A 242 5.80 -10.94 1.79
C GLN A 242 5.07 -11.77 0.74
N SER A 243 5.75 -12.69 0.05
CA SER A 243 5.21 -13.53 -1.01
C SER A 243 5.48 -15.01 -0.69
N VAL A 244 6.48 -15.63 -1.28
CA VAL A 244 6.90 -17.00 -1.04
C VAL A 244 8.24 -16.96 -0.29
N ARG A 245 8.21 -17.20 1.03
CA ARG A 245 9.40 -17.17 1.89
C ARG A 245 10.38 -18.28 1.50
N GLY A 246 11.66 -18.00 1.66
CA GLY A 246 12.74 -18.91 1.26
C GLY A 246 13.29 -18.67 -0.16
N TYR A 247 12.57 -17.86 -0.96
CA TYR A 247 13.03 -17.34 -2.24
C TYR A 247 13.44 -15.87 -2.11
N GLY A 248 14.37 -15.42 -2.94
CA GLY A 248 14.77 -14.01 -3.00
C GLY A 248 13.60 -13.08 -3.36
N TYR A 249 13.75 -11.80 -3.06
CA TYR A 249 12.77 -10.78 -3.44
C TYR A 249 12.58 -10.79 -4.97
N GLN A 250 11.32 -10.95 -5.41
CA GLN A 250 10.93 -10.98 -6.84
C GLN A 250 11.72 -11.98 -7.70
N SER A 251 12.20 -13.09 -7.14
CA SER A 251 13.02 -14.08 -7.85
C SER A 251 12.24 -15.21 -8.53
N LEU A 252 10.92 -15.24 -8.37
CA LEU A 252 10.04 -16.22 -8.99
C LEU A 252 9.21 -15.58 -10.09
N GLY A 253 9.28 -16.15 -11.30
CA GLY A 253 8.59 -15.69 -12.50
C GLY A 253 9.23 -16.24 -13.77
N PRO A 254 8.73 -15.88 -14.96
CA PRO A 254 9.36 -16.18 -16.24
C PRO A 254 10.77 -15.57 -16.30
N THR A 255 11.70 -16.31 -16.92
CA THR A 255 13.11 -15.89 -17.02
C THR A 255 13.54 -15.81 -18.47
N GLU A 256 14.23 -14.74 -18.81
CA GLU A 256 14.96 -14.54 -20.07
C GLU A 256 16.44 -14.27 -19.72
N ASP A 257 17.35 -14.94 -20.39
CA ASP A 257 18.79 -14.84 -20.17
C ASP A 257 19.21 -14.95 -18.67
N ASP A 258 18.59 -15.89 -17.95
CA ASP A 258 18.73 -16.11 -16.51
C ASP A 258 18.32 -14.89 -15.64
N GLN A 259 17.48 -13.99 -16.18
CA GLN A 259 16.88 -12.87 -15.47
C GLN A 259 15.37 -13.04 -15.36
N ASN A 260 14.79 -12.75 -14.18
CA ASN A 260 13.33 -12.75 -14.02
C ASN A 260 12.74 -11.48 -14.65
N VAL A 261 11.96 -11.67 -15.70
CA VAL A 261 11.34 -10.56 -16.45
C VAL A 261 9.93 -10.22 -15.97
N GLY A 262 9.40 -10.99 -15.01
CA GLY A 262 8.03 -10.84 -14.51
C GLY A 262 6.98 -11.43 -15.44
N GLY A 263 5.92 -11.97 -14.83
CA GLY A 263 4.87 -12.69 -15.53
C GLY A 263 3.56 -11.94 -15.69
N ARG A 264 2.70 -12.51 -16.51
CA ARG A 264 1.33 -12.07 -16.79
C ARG A 264 0.38 -12.38 -15.65
N TYR A 265 0.56 -13.49 -14.97
CA TYR A 265 -0.32 -13.98 -13.90
C TYR A 265 0.45 -14.13 -12.59
N LEU A 266 -0.26 -13.97 -11.48
CA LEU A 266 0.26 -14.17 -10.13
C LEU A 266 -0.70 -15.03 -9.33
N LEU A 267 -0.19 -16.05 -8.68
CA LEU A 267 -0.92 -16.82 -7.67
C LEU A 267 0.01 -17.16 -6.52
N VAL A 268 -0.30 -16.64 -5.33
CA VAL A 268 0.47 -16.91 -4.10
C VAL A 268 -0.49 -17.20 -2.96
N GLY A 269 -0.19 -18.23 -2.18
CA GLY A 269 -0.91 -18.60 -0.98
C GLY A 269 0.04 -18.91 0.17
N SER A 270 -0.37 -18.54 1.40
CA SER A 270 0.39 -18.79 2.61
C SER A 270 -0.53 -19.19 3.74
N VAL A 271 -0.12 -20.18 4.50
CA VAL A 271 -0.74 -20.61 5.75
C VAL A 271 0.33 -20.59 6.84
N GLU A 272 0.05 -19.93 7.95
CA GLU A 272 0.96 -19.88 9.09
C GLU A 272 0.20 -20.13 10.39
N VAL A 273 0.78 -20.90 11.28
CA VAL A 273 0.29 -21.07 12.64
C VAL A 273 1.37 -20.58 13.58
N ASP A 274 1.04 -19.64 14.44
CA ASP A 274 1.90 -19.20 15.53
C ASP A 274 1.32 -19.55 16.90
N TYR A 275 2.20 -19.73 17.86
CA TYR A 275 1.83 -20.07 19.23
C TYR A 275 2.79 -19.44 20.24
N LEU A 276 2.24 -18.65 21.18
CA LEU A 276 2.97 -18.04 22.28
C LEU A 276 2.98 -18.99 23.49
N PHE A 277 4.16 -19.42 23.93
CA PHE A 277 4.29 -20.42 25.01
C PHE A 277 4.91 -19.87 26.31
N ALA A 278 5.64 -18.77 26.27
CA ALA A 278 6.29 -18.20 27.46
C ALA A 278 6.42 -16.67 27.33
N GLY A 279 5.43 -15.93 27.90
CA GLY A 279 5.45 -14.48 27.87
C GLY A 279 5.47 -13.91 26.43
N ASN A 280 6.63 -13.39 26.01
CA ASN A 280 6.82 -12.82 24.68
C ASN A 280 7.49 -13.79 23.68
N PHE A 281 7.75 -15.04 24.08
CA PHE A 281 8.36 -16.05 23.20
C PHE A 281 7.28 -16.91 22.54
N GLY A 282 7.46 -17.16 21.27
CA GLY A 282 6.58 -18.01 20.49
C GLY A 282 7.34 -18.75 19.41
N ALA A 283 6.66 -19.69 18.76
CA ALA A 283 7.13 -20.37 17.56
C ALA A 283 6.05 -20.25 16.48
N ALA A 284 6.48 -20.21 15.23
CA ALA A 284 5.60 -20.23 14.07
C ALA A 284 6.05 -21.33 13.10
N ALA A 285 5.06 -21.97 12.48
CA ALA A 285 5.28 -22.84 11.34
C ALA A 285 4.43 -22.33 10.17
N PHE A 286 4.99 -22.30 8.98
CA PHE A 286 4.31 -21.81 7.80
C PHE A 286 4.57 -22.66 6.59
N PHE A 287 3.66 -22.55 5.63
CA PHE A 287 3.76 -23.13 4.30
C PHE A 287 3.34 -22.06 3.28
N ASP A 288 4.22 -21.74 2.35
CA ASP A 288 3.99 -20.81 1.26
C ASP A 288 4.10 -21.56 -0.07
N ALA A 289 3.22 -21.24 -1.02
CA ALA A 289 3.25 -21.75 -2.38
C ALA A 289 2.80 -20.64 -3.34
N GLY A 290 3.42 -20.58 -4.50
CA GLY A 290 3.02 -19.64 -5.54
C GLY A 290 4.11 -19.35 -6.52
N ASN A 291 3.72 -18.69 -7.61
CA ASN A 291 4.59 -18.25 -8.70
C ASN A 291 3.96 -17.05 -9.43
N ALA A 292 4.77 -16.36 -10.21
CA ALA A 292 4.31 -15.54 -11.33
C ALA A 292 4.61 -16.30 -12.63
N ASP A 293 3.73 -16.22 -13.64
CA ASP A 293 3.87 -16.97 -14.89
C ASP A 293 3.16 -16.24 -16.04
N ASP A 294 3.48 -16.59 -17.27
CA ASP A 294 2.80 -16.10 -18.47
C ASP A 294 1.62 -16.95 -18.86
N ASP A 295 1.56 -18.20 -18.41
CA ASP A 295 0.46 -19.13 -18.61
C ASP A 295 -0.37 -19.30 -17.32
N LEU A 296 -1.69 -19.45 -17.47
CA LEU A 296 -2.56 -19.89 -16.38
C LEU A 296 -2.27 -21.38 -16.08
N LEU A 297 -1.92 -21.70 -14.84
CA LEU A 297 -1.74 -23.06 -14.33
C LEU A 297 -2.92 -23.99 -14.65
#